data_e965752103dca3d2281d268588068f03
#
_entry.id   e965752103dca3d2281d268588068f03
#
_cell.length_a   1.000
_cell.length_b   1.000
_cell.length_c   1.000
_cell.angle_alpha   90.00
_cell.angle_beta   90.00
_cell.angle_gamma   90.00
#
_symmetry.space_group_name_H-M   'P 1'
#
loop_
_entity.id
_entity.type
_entity.pdbx_description
1 polymer ?
#
loop_
_entity_poly.entity_id
_entity_poly.type
_entity_poly.pdbx_seq_one_letter_code
_entity_poly.pdbx_strand_id
1 'polypeptide(L)'
;MSYLEKYNTTLGFYEPAIFHLHTIGRGKLEEMYQWSIQQKSTFVHEYIHFLQDVTTIQGLNNMFIKGEYIRYITKMIKAAPHNDIHVPINPFSMGNNVDQNWKARAATMGTTEPVVKAISFSKIHITNLTDNISGRKIPVEGILVECINRNLVKENVLLGTLQMLEGMAKLIQDSIYPTGLRHSPYNPYYIAQDVADMIIPNLSSKPSTMIALFVLALQRVNPGCDFVDYLQAKAKNKFNADTLTPDIIYEELKRTTMNFNQLGVLNYEESHKAFAKGAKDVISEYLGGVWYWQNINKWFQSIVNRGYELKLNSPFVFQNLAAGGDIISNKVFLSLLENFGTPIVTNNAHDYEFIRPNRVCVSKRELINVYAMMQVHQVFLSNGIFKCPLRKYCQNEPCGIRKQKVDKRCLTHPWERMRKWNRCYFNTWWYFKGFKDVKITV
;
A
#
# COMPACT_ATOMS: atom_id res chain seq x y z
N MET A 1 11.69 -2.71 -12.90
CA MET A 1 11.97 -2.52 -11.47
C MET A 1 10.67 -2.28 -10.76
N SER A 2 10.33 -3.07 -9.75
CA SER A 2 9.13 -2.79 -8.96
C SER A 2 9.34 -1.46 -8.22
N TYR A 3 8.27 -0.70 -8.03
CA TYR A 3 8.25 0.54 -7.26
C TYR A 3 8.92 0.38 -5.86
N LEU A 4 8.81 -0.80 -5.28
CA LEU A 4 9.37 -1.17 -3.97
C LEU A 4 10.89 -1.47 -4.00
N GLU A 5 11.47 -1.86 -5.13
CA GLU A 5 12.93 -2.14 -5.19
C GLU A 5 13.79 -0.90 -5.03
N LYS A 6 13.27 0.31 -5.32
CA LYS A 6 13.97 1.58 -5.09
C LYS A 6 13.98 2.00 -3.61
N TYR A 7 13.08 1.48 -2.78
CA TYR A 7 12.96 1.80 -1.35
C TYR A 7 13.61 0.79 -0.40
N ASN A 8 14.16 -0.31 -0.92
CA ASN A 8 14.81 -1.35 -0.13
C ASN A 8 16.10 -0.89 0.59
N THR A 9 16.27 0.39 0.78
CA THR A 9 17.40 0.92 1.52
C THR A 9 16.99 1.21 2.95
N THR A 10 16.81 0.22 3.78
CA THR A 10 17.43 0.33 5.10
C THR A 10 16.63 -0.04 6.34
N LEU A 11 15.38 0.37 6.53
CA LEU A 11 14.77 0.21 7.87
C LEU A 11 13.49 -0.63 7.89
N GLY A 12 12.63 -0.48 6.91
CA GLY A 12 11.38 -1.22 6.79
C GLY A 12 10.77 -1.01 5.42
N PHE A 13 9.72 -1.75 5.10
CA PHE A 13 8.83 -1.51 3.96
C PHE A 13 7.48 -2.16 4.20
N TYR A 14 6.46 -1.59 3.60
CA TYR A 14 5.13 -2.17 3.51
C TYR A 14 4.78 -2.47 2.05
N GLU A 15 4.29 -3.69 1.78
CA GLU A 15 3.75 -4.05 0.47
C GLU A 15 2.24 -3.81 0.43
N PRO A 16 1.78 -2.75 -0.26
CA PRO A 16 0.36 -2.44 -0.37
C PRO A 16 -0.43 -3.58 -0.99
N ALA A 17 -1.69 -3.69 -0.57
CA ALA A 17 -2.67 -4.66 -1.08
C ALA A 17 -2.34 -6.15 -0.82
N ILE A 18 -1.22 -6.46 -0.16
CA ILE A 18 -0.84 -7.82 0.23
C ILE A 18 -0.76 -7.96 1.74
N PHE A 19 -0.71 -6.83 2.41
CA PHE A 19 -0.54 -6.78 3.85
C PHE A 19 0.73 -7.54 4.30
N HIS A 20 1.86 -7.16 3.73
CA HIS A 20 3.18 -7.60 4.15
C HIS A 20 3.99 -6.42 4.65
N LEU A 21 4.46 -6.51 5.87
CA LEU A 21 5.28 -5.51 6.54
C LEU A 21 6.66 -6.10 6.80
N HIS A 22 7.71 -5.36 6.48
CA HIS A 22 9.07 -5.69 6.86
C HIS A 22 9.61 -4.64 7.82
N THR A 23 10.27 -5.08 8.88
CA THR A 23 10.92 -4.19 9.85
C THR A 23 12.35 -4.64 10.12
N ILE A 24 13.18 -3.69 10.52
CA ILE A 24 14.53 -3.99 11.00
C ILE A 24 14.49 -4.65 12.38
N GLY A 25 15.56 -5.35 12.68
CA GLY A 25 15.80 -5.86 14.02
C GLY A 25 15.58 -7.37 14.13
N ARG A 26 15.54 -7.80 15.37
CA ARG A 26 15.30 -9.18 15.78
C ARG A 26 14.34 -9.13 16.96
N GLY A 27 13.54 -10.15 17.11
CA GLY A 27 12.60 -10.26 18.22
C GLY A 27 11.17 -10.40 17.75
N LYS A 28 10.36 -10.97 18.62
CA LYS A 28 8.96 -11.25 18.34
C LYS A 28 8.11 -10.00 18.54
N LEU A 29 6.96 -9.94 17.85
CA LEU A 29 5.99 -8.86 18.06
C LEU A 29 5.48 -8.79 19.50
N GLU A 30 5.36 -9.92 20.17
CA GLU A 30 4.97 -10.01 21.59
C GLU A 30 6.00 -9.36 22.53
N GLU A 31 7.24 -9.21 22.07
CA GLU A 31 8.36 -8.62 22.81
C GLU A 31 8.64 -7.16 22.40
N MET A 32 7.67 -6.46 21.79
CA MET A 32 7.83 -5.06 21.34
C MET A 32 8.31 -4.12 22.46
N TYR A 33 8.02 -4.42 23.72
CA TYR A 33 8.49 -3.64 24.87
C TYR A 33 10.02 -3.64 24.99
N GLN A 34 10.71 -4.65 24.46
CA GLN A 34 12.17 -4.74 24.45
C GLN A 34 12.80 -4.10 23.21
N TRP A 35 11.99 -3.70 22.24
CA TRP A 35 12.50 -3.15 20.98
C TRP A 35 13.14 -1.78 21.20
N SER A 36 14.20 -1.51 20.45
CA SER A 36 14.79 -0.16 20.40
C SER A 36 13.78 0.84 19.85
N ILE A 37 13.97 2.13 20.18
CA ILE A 37 13.16 3.22 19.64
C ILE A 37 13.13 3.16 18.10
N GLN A 38 14.26 2.85 17.46
CA GLN A 38 14.34 2.74 16.01
C GLN A 38 13.45 1.61 15.46
N GLN A 39 13.43 0.44 16.10
CA GLN A 39 12.58 -0.68 15.69
C GLN A 39 11.09 -0.34 15.85
N LYS A 40 10.70 0.23 17.00
CA LYS A 40 9.32 0.66 17.27
C LYS A 40 8.87 1.71 16.26
N SER A 41 9.72 2.68 16.01
CA SER A 41 9.47 3.80 15.09
C SER A 41 9.30 3.30 13.65
N THR A 42 10.17 2.40 13.18
CA THR A 42 10.03 1.78 11.86
C THR A 42 8.74 0.97 11.78
N PHE A 43 8.45 0.16 12.79
CA PHE A 43 7.24 -0.66 12.82
C PHE A 43 5.97 0.20 12.76
N VAL A 44 5.91 1.29 13.53
CA VAL A 44 4.78 2.23 13.47
C VAL A 44 4.61 2.82 12.09
N HIS A 45 5.68 3.27 11.46
CA HIS A 45 5.64 3.83 10.11
C HIS A 45 4.98 2.86 9.13
N GLU A 46 5.47 1.63 9.08
CA GLU A 46 4.94 0.60 8.18
C GLU A 46 3.52 0.13 8.58
N TYR A 47 3.20 0.15 9.87
CA TYR A 47 1.86 -0.18 10.34
C TYR A 47 0.84 0.89 9.96
N ILE A 48 1.25 2.17 9.91
CA ILE A 48 0.40 3.25 9.40
C ILE A 48 0.05 3.01 7.93
N HIS A 49 0.98 2.56 7.10
CA HIS A 49 0.68 2.20 5.71
C HIS A 49 -0.36 1.08 5.61
N PHE A 50 -0.32 0.08 6.49
CA PHE A 50 -1.36 -0.93 6.57
C PHE A 50 -2.73 -0.33 6.92
N LEU A 51 -2.78 0.60 7.88
CA LEU A 51 -4.03 1.31 8.21
C LEU A 51 -4.50 2.20 7.05
N GLN A 52 -3.61 2.90 6.37
CA GLN A 52 -3.93 3.71 5.20
C GLN A 52 -4.59 2.86 4.09
N ASP A 53 -4.09 1.64 3.85
CA ASP A 53 -4.66 0.73 2.85
C ASP A 53 -6.13 0.38 3.15
N VAL A 54 -6.48 0.16 4.41
CA VAL A 54 -7.83 -0.29 4.78
C VAL A 54 -8.79 0.85 5.15
N THR A 55 -8.29 2.07 5.38
CA THR A 55 -9.08 3.22 5.84
C THR A 55 -9.19 4.35 4.82
N THR A 56 -8.51 4.26 3.68
CA THR A 56 -8.55 5.30 2.65
C THR A 56 -9.07 4.77 1.31
N ILE A 57 -9.72 5.65 0.54
CA ILE A 57 -10.15 5.31 -0.81
C ILE A 57 -8.95 4.92 -1.69
N GLN A 58 -7.81 5.60 -1.54
CA GLN A 58 -6.59 5.26 -2.28
C GLN A 58 -6.07 3.86 -1.94
N GLY A 59 -6.06 3.48 -0.67
CA GLY A 59 -5.66 2.13 -0.26
C GLY A 59 -6.59 1.06 -0.82
N LEU A 60 -7.90 1.25 -0.66
CA LEU A 60 -8.93 0.34 -1.18
C LEU A 60 -8.87 0.23 -2.71
N ASN A 61 -8.65 1.34 -3.42
CA ASN A 61 -8.47 1.36 -4.87
C ASN A 61 -7.19 0.62 -5.29
N ASN A 62 -6.09 0.78 -4.55
CA ASN A 62 -4.86 0.02 -4.79
C ASN A 62 -5.09 -1.50 -4.64
N MET A 63 -5.84 -1.93 -3.63
CA MET A 63 -6.21 -3.34 -3.47
C MET A 63 -7.06 -3.84 -4.65
N PHE A 64 -8.05 -3.06 -5.07
CA PHE A 64 -8.90 -3.38 -6.22
C PHE A 64 -8.06 -3.52 -7.49
N ILE A 65 -7.25 -2.52 -7.84
CA ILE A 65 -6.40 -2.53 -9.04
C ILE A 65 -5.46 -3.73 -9.04
N LYS A 66 -4.83 -4.01 -7.89
CA LYS A 66 -3.90 -5.14 -7.78
C LYS A 66 -4.62 -6.49 -7.86
N GLY A 67 -5.79 -6.61 -7.27
CA GLY A 67 -6.63 -7.80 -7.38
C GLY A 67 -7.07 -8.07 -8.81
N GLU A 68 -7.55 -7.04 -9.53
CA GLU A 68 -7.88 -7.13 -10.95
C GLU A 68 -6.69 -7.56 -11.80
N TYR A 69 -5.53 -6.98 -11.55
CA TYR A 69 -4.29 -7.36 -12.22
C TYR A 69 -3.94 -8.84 -12.02
N ILE A 70 -3.96 -9.31 -10.78
CA ILE A 70 -3.69 -10.72 -10.45
C ILE A 70 -4.71 -11.64 -11.12
N ARG A 71 -5.99 -11.27 -11.10
CA ARG A 71 -7.08 -12.00 -11.76
C ARG A 71 -6.84 -12.09 -13.26
N TYR A 72 -6.47 -10.99 -13.87
CA TYR A 72 -6.22 -10.92 -15.31
C TYR A 72 -5.03 -11.78 -15.73
N ILE A 73 -3.88 -11.66 -15.05
CA ILE A 73 -2.70 -12.52 -15.31
C ILE A 73 -3.06 -14.00 -15.15
N THR A 74 -3.84 -14.35 -14.12
CA THR A 74 -4.30 -15.72 -13.92
C THR A 74 -5.12 -16.24 -15.11
N LYS A 75 -6.03 -15.40 -15.67
CA LYS A 75 -6.82 -15.75 -16.87
C LYS A 75 -5.95 -15.93 -18.10
N MET A 76 -5.02 -15.02 -18.33
CA MET A 76 -4.07 -15.11 -19.45
C MET A 76 -3.25 -16.39 -19.42
N ILE A 77 -2.67 -16.73 -18.26
CA ILE A 77 -1.86 -17.93 -18.10
C ILE A 77 -2.69 -19.19 -18.42
N LYS A 78 -3.94 -19.23 -17.97
CA LYS A 78 -4.84 -20.37 -18.25
C LYS A 78 -5.28 -20.46 -19.70
N ALA A 79 -5.31 -19.35 -20.43
CA ALA A 79 -5.71 -19.30 -21.83
C ALA A 79 -4.53 -19.48 -22.80
N ALA A 80 -3.30 -19.55 -22.30
CA ALA A 80 -2.12 -19.67 -23.13
C ALA A 80 -2.10 -20.99 -23.90
N PRO A 81 -1.85 -20.98 -25.22
CA PRO A 81 -1.72 -22.19 -26.04
C PRO A 81 -0.61 -23.08 -25.48
N HIS A 82 -0.88 -24.40 -25.45
CA HIS A 82 0.09 -25.39 -24.96
C HIS A 82 0.66 -25.15 -23.57
N ASN A 83 0.04 -24.25 -22.76
CA ASN A 83 0.54 -23.80 -21.45
C ASN A 83 1.95 -23.16 -21.50
N ASP A 84 2.36 -22.64 -22.64
CA ASP A 84 3.64 -21.94 -22.82
C ASP A 84 3.48 -20.45 -22.55
N ILE A 85 4.28 -19.92 -21.62
CA ILE A 85 4.26 -18.53 -21.21
C ILE A 85 5.63 -17.92 -21.39
N HIS A 86 5.72 -16.93 -22.28
CA HIS A 86 6.90 -16.08 -22.39
C HIS A 86 6.94 -15.04 -21.26
N VAL A 87 8.06 -14.93 -20.59
CA VAL A 87 8.27 -13.95 -19.53
C VAL A 87 9.41 -12.98 -19.91
N PRO A 88 9.37 -11.72 -19.47
CA PRO A 88 8.33 -11.11 -18.61
C PRO A 88 7.04 -10.83 -19.38
N ILE A 89 5.90 -11.12 -18.74
CA ILE A 89 4.62 -10.63 -19.25
C ILE A 89 4.61 -9.11 -19.13
N ASN A 90 4.33 -8.41 -20.22
CA ASN A 90 4.12 -6.95 -20.18
C ASN A 90 2.67 -6.64 -19.77
N PRO A 91 2.43 -6.17 -18.56
CA PRO A 91 1.09 -5.85 -18.09
C PRO A 91 0.46 -4.65 -18.81
N PHE A 92 1.27 -3.83 -19.49
CA PHE A 92 0.84 -2.59 -20.15
C PHE A 92 0.49 -2.73 -21.64
N SER A 93 0.59 -3.94 -22.18
CA SER A 93 0.26 -4.20 -23.60
C SER A 93 -1.19 -4.65 -23.83
N MET A 94 -2.04 -4.56 -22.83
CA MET A 94 -3.29 -5.33 -22.78
C MET A 94 -4.52 -4.57 -23.26
N GLY A 95 -4.44 -3.23 -23.41
CA GLY A 95 -5.51 -2.40 -24.00
C GLY A 95 -6.88 -2.46 -23.32
N ASN A 96 -6.94 -2.91 -22.06
CA ASN A 96 -8.18 -3.16 -21.33
C ASN A 96 -8.30 -2.26 -20.07
N ASN A 97 -9.39 -2.41 -19.32
CA ASN A 97 -9.63 -1.64 -18.09
C ASN A 97 -8.49 -1.78 -17.05
N VAL A 98 -7.83 -2.94 -16.98
CA VAL A 98 -6.71 -3.19 -16.07
C VAL A 98 -5.53 -2.28 -16.42
N ASP A 99 -5.20 -2.18 -17.71
CA ASP A 99 -4.15 -1.30 -18.22
C ASP A 99 -4.45 0.18 -17.92
N GLN A 100 -5.69 0.63 -18.17
CA GLN A 100 -6.11 2.00 -17.89
C GLN A 100 -6.04 2.33 -16.38
N ASN A 101 -6.49 1.43 -15.53
CA ASN A 101 -6.41 1.59 -14.08
C ASN A 101 -4.95 1.68 -13.59
N TRP A 102 -4.05 0.89 -14.16
CA TRP A 102 -2.63 0.96 -13.86
C TRP A 102 -1.99 2.26 -14.34
N LYS A 103 -2.33 2.73 -15.54
CA LYS A 103 -1.87 4.02 -16.08
C LYS A 103 -2.35 5.18 -15.23
N ALA A 104 -3.63 5.18 -14.84
CA ALA A 104 -4.19 6.17 -13.93
C ALA A 104 -3.44 6.22 -12.61
N ARG A 105 -3.23 5.06 -12.00
CA ARG A 105 -2.48 4.94 -10.76
C ARG A 105 -1.04 5.42 -10.91
N ALA A 106 -0.35 5.03 -11.98
CA ALA A 106 1.02 5.46 -12.23
C ALA A 106 1.13 6.98 -12.41
N ALA A 107 0.18 7.58 -13.12
CA ALA A 107 0.14 9.02 -13.37
C ALA A 107 -0.08 9.84 -12.09
N THR A 108 -0.81 9.32 -11.11
CA THR A 108 -1.12 10.03 -9.84
C THR A 108 -0.24 9.62 -8.67
N MET A 109 0.72 8.68 -8.88
CA MET A 109 1.52 8.13 -7.79
C MET A 109 2.52 9.13 -7.21
N GLY A 110 3.10 9.99 -8.02
CA GLY A 110 4.21 10.84 -7.64
C GLY A 110 5.58 10.22 -7.96
N THR A 111 6.64 10.98 -7.72
CA THR A 111 8.02 10.58 -8.05
C THR A 111 8.95 10.64 -6.83
N THR A 112 10.15 10.05 -6.94
CA THR A 112 11.03 9.76 -5.82
C THR A 112 12.44 10.35 -5.97
N GLU A 113 12.58 11.38 -6.79
CA GLU A 113 13.84 12.05 -7.04
C GLU A 113 14.47 12.56 -5.74
N PRO A 114 15.79 12.40 -5.55
CA PRO A 114 16.49 12.83 -4.35
C PRO A 114 16.70 14.35 -4.36
N VAL A 115 15.78 15.06 -3.74
CA VAL A 115 15.81 16.53 -3.60
C VAL A 115 15.91 16.93 -2.12
N VAL A 116 16.23 18.19 -1.83
CA VAL A 116 16.46 18.70 -0.47
C VAL A 116 15.55 19.87 -0.09
N LYS A 117 14.92 20.53 -1.06
CA LYS A 117 14.02 21.67 -0.81
C LYS A 117 13.10 21.90 -1.99
N ALA A 118 11.83 22.18 -1.73
CA ALA A 118 10.88 22.70 -2.72
C ALA A 118 11.06 24.21 -2.92
N ILE A 119 10.89 24.70 -4.15
CA ILE A 119 11.02 26.12 -4.52
C ILE A 119 9.67 26.69 -4.96
N SER A 120 8.99 25.97 -5.83
CA SER A 120 7.72 26.38 -6.43
C SER A 120 6.93 25.16 -6.87
N PHE A 121 5.67 25.36 -7.22
CA PHE A 121 4.85 24.29 -7.81
C PHE A 121 3.94 24.84 -8.91
N SER A 122 3.52 23.96 -9.82
CA SER A 122 2.57 24.28 -10.88
C SER A 122 1.67 23.09 -11.18
N LYS A 123 0.46 23.36 -11.64
CA LYS A 123 -0.44 22.34 -12.15
C LYS A 123 -0.11 22.07 -13.61
N ILE A 124 0.05 20.80 -13.95
CA ILE A 124 0.41 20.37 -15.31
C ILE A 124 -0.57 19.31 -15.82
N HIS A 125 -0.65 19.18 -17.12
CA HIS A 125 -1.28 18.03 -17.77
C HIS A 125 -0.26 16.91 -17.89
N ILE A 126 -0.59 15.71 -17.35
CA ILE A 126 0.30 14.53 -17.40
C ILE A 126 0.00 13.67 -18.62
N THR A 127 -1.26 13.27 -18.80
CA THR A 127 -1.70 12.35 -19.85
C THR A 127 -3.21 12.40 -20.02
N ASN A 128 -3.68 11.74 -21.07
CA ASN A 128 -5.10 11.44 -21.24
C ASN A 128 -5.35 9.95 -21.04
N LEU A 129 -6.33 9.61 -20.23
CA LEU A 129 -6.90 8.26 -20.16
C LEU A 129 -8.06 8.16 -21.14
N THR A 130 -8.32 6.96 -21.64
CA THR A 130 -9.48 6.72 -22.49
C THR A 130 -10.56 6.02 -21.68
N ASP A 131 -11.72 6.63 -21.56
CA ASP A 131 -12.90 5.91 -21.03
C ASP A 131 -13.29 4.82 -22.03
N ASN A 132 -13.17 3.57 -21.58
CA ASN A 132 -13.40 2.42 -22.46
C ASN A 132 -14.87 2.22 -22.86
N ILE A 133 -15.80 2.91 -22.21
CA ILE A 133 -17.24 2.83 -22.52
C ILE A 133 -17.60 3.89 -23.55
N SER A 134 -17.22 5.13 -23.29
CA SER A 134 -17.58 6.27 -24.15
C SER A 134 -16.54 6.60 -25.21
N GLY A 135 -15.33 6.04 -25.11
CA GLY A 135 -14.17 6.43 -25.92
C GLY A 135 -13.62 7.83 -25.62
N ARG A 136 -14.23 8.55 -24.67
CA ARG A 136 -13.85 9.92 -24.32
C ARG A 136 -12.47 9.95 -23.66
N LYS A 137 -11.65 10.94 -24.05
CA LYS A 137 -10.39 11.23 -23.37
C LYS A 137 -10.64 12.02 -22.09
N ILE A 138 -10.13 11.50 -20.98
CA ILE A 138 -10.19 12.12 -19.65
C ILE A 138 -8.79 12.66 -19.35
N PRO A 139 -8.60 13.96 -19.20
CA PRO A 139 -7.30 14.53 -18.86
C PRO A 139 -6.92 14.14 -17.42
N VAL A 140 -5.67 13.75 -17.21
CA VAL A 140 -5.07 13.55 -15.90
C VAL A 140 -4.12 14.71 -15.64
N GLU A 141 -4.42 15.45 -14.62
CA GLU A 141 -3.60 16.57 -14.14
C GLU A 141 -2.68 16.10 -13.01
N GLY A 142 -1.61 16.84 -12.77
CA GLY A 142 -0.68 16.61 -11.67
C GLY A 142 -0.08 17.93 -11.17
N ILE A 143 0.56 17.85 -10.02
CA ILE A 143 1.28 18.96 -9.42
C ILE A 143 2.78 18.70 -9.59
N LEU A 144 3.42 19.51 -10.40
CA LEU A 144 4.87 19.51 -10.56
C LEU A 144 5.49 20.48 -9.57
N VAL A 145 6.37 19.98 -8.72
CA VAL A 145 7.12 20.77 -7.74
C VAL A 145 8.54 20.93 -8.24
N GLU A 146 8.96 22.17 -8.48
CA GLU A 146 10.35 22.50 -8.74
C GLU A 146 11.12 22.46 -7.41
N CYS A 147 12.19 21.70 -7.37
CA CYS A 147 13.00 21.45 -6.20
C CYS A 147 14.48 21.71 -6.48
N ILE A 148 15.29 21.78 -5.41
CA ILE A 148 16.75 21.76 -5.50
C ILE A 148 17.25 20.41 -4.96
N ASN A 149 18.21 19.79 -5.65
CA ASN A 149 18.94 18.65 -5.15
C ASN A 149 20.17 19.07 -4.32
N ARG A 150 20.92 18.11 -3.79
CA ARG A 150 22.14 18.37 -2.99
C ARG A 150 23.26 19.11 -3.73
N ASN A 151 23.24 19.06 -5.06
CA ASN A 151 24.22 19.74 -5.92
C ASN A 151 23.72 21.13 -6.38
N LEU A 152 22.65 21.66 -5.77
CA LEU A 152 22.00 22.92 -6.12
C LEU A 152 21.42 22.93 -7.54
N VAL A 153 21.23 21.76 -8.16
CA VAL A 153 20.60 21.62 -9.47
C VAL A 153 19.07 21.55 -9.28
N LYS A 154 18.35 22.22 -10.18
CA LYS A 154 16.90 22.16 -10.23
C LYS A 154 16.43 20.80 -10.72
N GLU A 155 15.49 20.22 -10.00
CA GLU A 155 14.84 18.95 -10.29
C GLU A 155 13.34 19.10 -10.17
N ASN A 156 12.61 18.33 -10.94
CA ASN A 156 11.16 18.33 -10.89
C ASN A 156 10.63 17.05 -10.22
N VAL A 157 9.76 17.23 -9.25
CA VAL A 157 9.09 16.14 -8.52
C VAL A 157 7.60 16.22 -8.78
N LEU A 158 7.00 15.11 -9.19
CA LEU A 158 5.55 15.00 -9.24
C LEU A 158 5.01 14.71 -7.84
N LEU A 159 4.20 15.63 -7.31
CA LEU A 159 3.50 15.46 -6.03
C LEU A 159 2.27 14.55 -6.25
N GLY A 160 2.19 13.44 -5.54
CA GLY A 160 1.12 12.48 -5.73
C GLY A 160 0.79 11.65 -4.50
N THR A 161 0.17 10.51 -4.72
CA THR A 161 -0.25 9.57 -3.67
C THR A 161 0.89 9.19 -2.72
N LEU A 162 2.09 9.00 -3.26
CA LEU A 162 3.25 8.60 -2.47
C LEU A 162 3.60 9.63 -1.39
N GLN A 163 3.67 10.90 -1.78
CA GLN A 163 4.02 11.97 -0.84
C GLN A 163 2.95 12.16 0.24
N MET A 164 1.68 11.85 -0.06
CA MET A 164 0.61 11.87 0.94
C MET A 164 0.72 10.70 1.91
N LEU A 165 0.99 9.49 1.41
CA LEU A 165 1.15 8.29 2.24
C LEU A 165 2.36 8.41 3.16
N GLU A 166 3.52 8.69 2.58
CA GLU A 166 4.80 8.75 3.30
C GLU A 166 4.87 9.97 4.22
N GLY A 167 4.39 11.13 3.75
CA GLY A 167 4.34 12.34 4.57
C GLY A 167 3.47 12.17 5.80
N MET A 168 2.30 11.53 5.67
CA MET A 168 1.43 11.23 6.81
C MET A 168 2.08 10.23 7.77
N ALA A 169 2.63 9.12 7.26
CA ALA A 169 3.25 8.10 8.08
C ALA A 169 4.46 8.67 8.84
N LYS A 170 5.28 9.46 8.16
CA LYS A 170 6.44 10.14 8.76
C LYS A 170 6.04 11.14 9.84
N LEU A 171 5.02 11.94 9.59
CA LEU A 171 4.55 12.95 10.55
C LEU A 171 4.01 12.30 11.84
N ILE A 172 3.26 11.21 11.73
CA ILE A 172 2.79 10.45 12.90
C ILE A 172 3.97 9.79 13.61
N GLN A 173 4.89 9.18 12.87
CA GLN A 173 6.11 8.57 13.39
C GLN A 173 6.92 9.59 14.21
N ASP A 174 7.16 10.79 13.67
CA ASP A 174 7.94 11.83 14.32
C ASP A 174 7.21 12.42 15.53
N SER A 175 5.88 12.45 15.53
CA SER A 175 5.08 12.87 16.69
C SER A 175 5.22 11.87 17.85
N ILE A 176 5.32 10.57 17.57
CA ILE A 176 5.48 9.51 18.57
C ILE A 176 6.95 9.41 19.04
N TYR A 177 7.91 9.51 18.11
CA TYR A 177 9.34 9.32 18.33
C TYR A 177 10.18 10.47 17.75
N PRO A 178 10.15 11.67 18.37
CA PRO A 178 10.77 12.88 17.80
C PRO A 178 12.31 12.86 17.73
N THR A 179 12.95 11.95 18.43
CA THR A 179 14.43 12.02 18.66
C THR A 179 15.21 10.82 18.12
N GLY A 180 14.64 9.98 17.29
CA GLY A 180 15.24 8.64 17.15
C GLY A 180 15.83 8.26 15.81
N LEU A 181 15.68 9.05 14.76
CA LEU A 181 15.88 8.46 13.45
C LEU A 181 16.86 9.22 12.56
N ARG A 182 17.64 8.45 11.81
CA ARG A 182 18.49 8.94 10.74
C ARG A 182 17.69 9.89 9.85
N HIS A 183 18.37 10.91 9.31
CA HIS A 183 17.77 11.86 8.38
C HIS A 183 17.04 11.11 7.26
N SER A 184 15.71 11.19 7.30
CA SER A 184 14.87 10.71 6.20
C SER A 184 15.13 11.58 4.95
N PRO A 185 15.08 11.03 3.74
CA PRO A 185 15.14 11.84 2.53
C PRO A 185 14.02 12.89 2.55
N TYR A 186 14.29 14.07 1.99
CA TYR A 186 13.30 15.13 1.94
C TYR A 186 12.05 14.70 1.13
N ASN A 187 12.23 14.17 -0.05
CA ASN A 187 11.19 13.51 -0.83
C ASN A 187 11.28 11.99 -0.58
N PRO A 188 10.18 11.31 -0.25
CA PRO A 188 8.77 11.73 -0.28
C PRO A 188 8.22 12.31 1.03
N TYR A 189 9.00 12.43 2.09
CA TYR A 189 8.48 12.62 3.46
C TYR A 189 8.05 14.05 3.80
N TYR A 190 8.72 15.09 3.27
CA TYR A 190 8.53 16.47 3.71
C TYR A 190 8.03 17.43 2.62
N ILE A 191 8.15 17.05 1.35
CA ILE A 191 7.83 17.92 0.21
C ILE A 191 6.37 18.43 0.22
N ALA A 192 5.41 17.61 0.66
CA ALA A 192 4.01 18.01 0.75
C ALA A 192 3.79 19.06 1.84
N GLN A 193 4.59 19.04 2.92
CA GLN A 193 4.55 20.04 3.99
C GLN A 193 5.06 21.39 3.50
N ASP A 194 6.16 21.39 2.73
CA ASP A 194 6.68 22.64 2.13
C ASP A 194 5.68 23.23 1.12
N VAL A 195 5.05 22.41 0.29
CA VAL A 195 3.99 22.88 -0.62
C VAL A 195 2.81 23.46 0.17
N ALA A 196 2.43 22.86 1.29
CA ALA A 196 1.40 23.41 2.16
C ALA A 196 1.78 24.78 2.71
N ASP A 197 3.03 24.95 3.17
CA ASP A 197 3.54 26.23 3.70
C ASP A 197 3.67 27.33 2.61
N MET A 198 3.93 26.95 1.35
CA MET A 198 3.89 27.88 0.23
C MET A 198 2.48 28.44 -0.03
N ILE A 199 1.44 27.69 0.30
CA ILE A 199 0.04 28.09 0.07
C ILE A 199 -0.54 28.78 1.31
N ILE A 200 -0.35 28.17 2.49
CA ILE A 200 -0.78 28.70 3.78
C ILE A 200 0.45 28.69 4.71
N PRO A 201 1.09 29.84 4.93
CA PRO A 201 2.32 29.94 5.71
C PRO A 201 2.19 29.33 7.12
N ASN A 202 3.22 28.59 7.56
CA ASN A 202 3.33 27.90 8.85
C ASN A 202 2.32 26.75 9.08
N LEU A 203 1.66 26.25 8.05
CA LEU A 203 0.69 25.17 8.18
C LEU A 203 1.38 23.85 8.60
N SER A 204 2.61 23.60 8.13
CA SER A 204 3.41 22.43 8.52
C SER A 204 3.72 22.36 10.02
N SER A 205 3.69 23.50 10.72
CA SER A 205 3.84 23.57 12.19
C SER A 205 2.63 23.03 12.96
N LYS A 206 1.55 22.65 12.28
CA LYS A 206 0.31 22.11 12.85
C LYS A 206 0.13 20.63 12.50
N PRO A 207 0.82 19.69 13.19
CA PRO A 207 0.82 18.26 12.81
C PRO A 207 -0.58 17.65 12.67
N SER A 208 -1.48 17.97 13.60
CA SER A 208 -2.86 17.46 13.59
C SER A 208 -3.63 17.90 12.34
N THR A 209 -3.47 19.16 11.92
CA THR A 209 -4.07 19.70 10.69
C THR A 209 -3.46 19.06 9.45
N MET A 210 -2.14 18.91 9.41
CA MET A 210 -1.45 18.24 8.30
C MET A 210 -1.89 16.78 8.15
N ILE A 211 -2.04 16.03 9.25
CA ILE A 211 -2.57 14.66 9.22
C ILE A 211 -4.00 14.66 8.63
N ALA A 212 -4.86 15.60 9.02
CA ALA A 212 -6.22 15.69 8.46
C ALA A 212 -6.20 15.99 6.96
N LEU A 213 -5.30 16.85 6.49
CA LEU A 213 -5.12 17.16 5.07
C LEU A 213 -4.64 15.96 4.26
N PHE A 214 -3.68 15.19 4.78
CA PHE A 214 -3.25 13.95 4.15
C PHE A 214 -4.38 12.93 4.09
N VAL A 215 -5.15 12.78 5.18
CA VAL A 215 -6.33 11.91 5.19
C VAL A 215 -7.34 12.36 4.14
N LEU A 216 -7.64 13.67 4.04
CA LEU A 216 -8.55 14.22 3.03
C LEU A 216 -8.06 13.90 1.61
N ALA A 217 -6.78 14.15 1.32
CA ALA A 217 -6.20 13.88 0.02
C ALA A 217 -6.28 12.38 -0.36
N LEU A 218 -5.99 11.48 0.58
CA LEU A 218 -6.05 10.04 0.38
C LEU A 218 -7.49 9.48 0.25
N GLN A 219 -8.51 10.29 0.55
CA GLN A 219 -9.92 9.96 0.22
C GLN A 219 -10.30 10.40 -1.20
N ARG A 220 -9.35 10.76 -2.05
CA ARG A 220 -9.57 11.26 -3.41
C ARG A 220 -8.87 10.40 -4.45
N VAL A 221 -9.27 10.56 -5.70
CA VAL A 221 -8.70 9.79 -6.83
C VAL A 221 -7.33 10.31 -7.25
N ASN A 222 -7.10 11.63 -7.10
CA ASN A 222 -5.83 12.27 -7.42
C ASN A 222 -5.31 13.06 -6.21
N PRO A 223 -4.69 12.39 -5.23
CA PRO A 223 -4.34 12.99 -3.95
C PRO A 223 -3.46 14.23 -4.05
N GLY A 224 -2.50 14.28 -4.98
CA GLY A 224 -1.62 15.44 -5.13
C GLY A 224 -2.35 16.70 -5.60
N CYS A 225 -3.20 16.58 -6.62
CA CYS A 225 -4.03 17.69 -7.09
C CYS A 225 -5.06 18.10 -6.05
N ASP A 226 -5.81 17.14 -5.51
CA ASP A 226 -6.87 17.42 -4.53
C ASP A 226 -6.32 18.09 -3.26
N PHE A 227 -5.09 17.75 -2.83
CA PHE A 227 -4.41 18.40 -1.72
C PHE A 227 -4.12 19.88 -2.02
N VAL A 228 -3.55 20.18 -3.17
CA VAL A 228 -3.19 21.55 -3.55
C VAL A 228 -4.44 22.38 -3.83
N ASP A 229 -5.39 21.84 -4.59
CA ASP A 229 -6.65 22.55 -4.93
C ASP A 229 -7.45 22.89 -3.65
N TYR A 230 -7.49 21.99 -2.68
CA TYR A 230 -8.13 22.24 -1.39
C TYR A 230 -7.44 23.37 -0.63
N LEU A 231 -6.10 23.33 -0.50
CA LEU A 231 -5.35 24.37 0.20
C LEU A 231 -5.47 25.75 -0.49
N GLN A 232 -5.41 25.78 -1.81
CA GLN A 232 -5.59 27.04 -2.59
C GLN A 232 -6.99 27.62 -2.39
N ALA A 233 -8.04 26.77 -2.36
CA ALA A 233 -9.39 27.22 -2.07
C ALA A 233 -9.50 27.80 -0.64
N LYS A 234 -8.84 27.19 0.36
CA LYS A 234 -8.80 27.70 1.73
C LYS A 234 -8.06 29.01 1.83
N ALA A 235 -6.89 29.13 1.22
CA ALA A 235 -6.13 30.39 1.18
C ALA A 235 -6.93 31.53 0.54
N LYS A 236 -7.62 31.25 -0.59
CA LYS A 236 -8.52 32.21 -1.25
C LYS A 236 -9.66 32.68 -0.32
N ASN A 237 -10.17 31.78 0.54
CA ASN A 237 -11.18 32.08 1.54
C ASN A 237 -10.58 32.62 2.86
N LYS A 238 -9.32 33.10 2.84
CA LYS A 238 -8.60 33.71 3.95
C LYS A 238 -8.38 32.83 5.18
N PHE A 239 -8.41 31.51 5.04
CA PHE A 239 -7.94 30.60 6.08
C PHE A 239 -6.42 30.73 6.24
N ASN A 240 -5.96 30.61 7.46
CA ASN A 240 -4.56 30.55 7.84
C ASN A 240 -4.29 29.28 8.68
N ALA A 241 -3.04 29.09 9.13
CA ALA A 241 -2.65 27.91 9.89
C ALA A 241 -3.40 27.74 11.22
N ASP A 242 -3.87 28.83 11.83
CA ASP A 242 -4.60 28.78 13.11
C ASP A 242 -6.11 28.55 12.92
N THR A 243 -6.67 29.00 11.81
CA THR A 243 -8.11 28.90 11.53
C THR A 243 -8.50 27.63 10.76
N LEU A 244 -7.54 27.02 10.04
CA LEU A 244 -7.77 25.74 9.37
C LEU A 244 -7.52 24.59 10.35
N THR A 245 -8.60 24.07 10.93
CA THR A 245 -8.54 22.99 11.94
C THR A 245 -8.91 21.63 11.36
N PRO A 246 -8.51 20.51 12.01
CA PRO A 246 -8.92 19.18 11.62
C PRO A 246 -10.44 19.00 11.56
N ASP A 247 -11.20 19.62 12.48
CA ASP A 247 -12.67 19.54 12.51
C ASP A 247 -13.28 20.10 11.23
N ILE A 248 -12.82 21.27 10.78
CA ILE A 248 -13.27 21.88 9.53
C ILE A 248 -13.00 20.94 8.35
N ILE A 249 -11.79 20.37 8.29
CA ILE A 249 -11.38 19.47 7.20
C ILE A 249 -12.28 18.22 7.16
N TYR A 250 -12.55 17.60 8.31
CA TYR A 250 -13.39 16.41 8.38
C TYR A 250 -14.86 16.68 8.13
N GLU A 251 -15.41 17.81 8.60
CA GLU A 251 -16.80 18.18 8.30
C GLU A 251 -16.99 18.47 6.81
N GLU A 252 -16.01 19.09 6.16
CA GLU A 252 -16.06 19.30 4.72
C GLU A 252 -15.87 18.00 3.93
N LEU A 253 -15.00 17.10 4.39
CA LEU A 253 -14.83 15.78 3.79
C LEU A 253 -16.17 15.01 3.78
N LYS A 254 -16.91 15.02 4.88
CA LYS A 254 -18.24 14.36 4.97
C LYS A 254 -19.22 14.92 3.96
N ARG A 255 -19.18 16.22 3.68
CA ARG A 255 -20.07 16.89 2.73
C ARG A 255 -19.64 16.75 1.27
N THR A 256 -18.47 16.20 1.05
CA THR A 256 -17.95 16.09 -0.32
C THR A 256 -18.67 15.02 -1.11
N THR A 257 -18.90 15.32 -2.37
CA THR A 257 -19.36 14.36 -3.38
C THR A 257 -18.24 14.10 -4.39
N MET A 258 -18.22 12.89 -4.93
CA MET A 258 -17.31 12.46 -5.98
C MET A 258 -18.12 11.94 -7.15
N ASN A 259 -17.73 12.33 -8.37
CA ASN A 259 -18.39 11.86 -9.58
C ASN A 259 -17.59 10.68 -10.17
N PHE A 260 -18.23 9.54 -10.24
CA PHE A 260 -17.70 8.34 -10.86
C PHE A 260 -18.50 8.01 -12.10
N ASN A 261 -17.88 8.00 -13.27
CA ASN A 261 -18.54 7.81 -14.57
C ASN A 261 -19.56 6.65 -14.61
N GLN A 262 -19.29 5.57 -13.86
CA GLN A 262 -20.14 4.37 -13.83
C GLN A 262 -21.11 4.30 -12.66
N LEU A 263 -20.78 4.98 -11.56
CA LEU A 263 -21.56 4.93 -10.30
C LEU A 263 -22.36 6.20 -10.04
N GLY A 264 -22.16 7.23 -10.88
CA GLY A 264 -22.77 8.54 -10.69
C GLY A 264 -22.07 9.37 -9.60
N VAL A 265 -22.81 10.32 -9.04
CA VAL A 265 -22.33 11.18 -7.96
C VAL A 265 -22.59 10.48 -6.62
N LEU A 266 -21.55 10.18 -5.90
CA LEU A 266 -21.60 9.55 -4.58
C LEU A 266 -21.08 10.52 -3.51
N ASN A 267 -21.69 10.52 -2.35
CA ASN A 267 -21.14 11.20 -1.19
C ASN A 267 -19.90 10.44 -0.65
N TYR A 268 -19.25 11.01 0.35
CA TYR A 268 -18.02 10.44 0.93
C TYR A 268 -18.21 9.00 1.45
N GLU A 269 -19.29 8.77 2.21
CA GLU A 269 -19.57 7.45 2.79
C GLU A 269 -19.90 6.41 1.72
N GLU A 270 -20.73 6.76 0.76
CA GLU A 270 -21.10 5.91 -0.38
C GLU A 270 -19.86 5.56 -1.23
N SER A 271 -18.99 6.53 -1.47
CA SER A 271 -17.74 6.32 -2.19
C SER A 271 -16.84 5.34 -1.47
N HIS A 272 -16.62 5.55 -0.18
CA HIS A 272 -15.78 4.65 0.63
C HIS A 272 -16.35 3.22 0.67
N LYS A 273 -17.67 3.10 0.83
CA LYS A 273 -18.38 1.81 0.80
C LYS A 273 -18.25 1.11 -0.55
N ALA A 274 -18.33 1.85 -1.65
CA ALA A 274 -18.18 1.30 -3.01
C ALA A 274 -16.76 0.76 -3.23
N PHE A 275 -15.71 1.51 -2.85
CA PHE A 275 -14.34 1.05 -2.96
C PHE A 275 -14.02 -0.13 -2.03
N ALA A 276 -14.52 -0.11 -0.79
CA ALA A 276 -14.40 -1.23 0.13
C ALA A 276 -15.06 -2.50 -0.43
N LYS A 277 -16.26 -2.36 -1.03
CA LYS A 277 -16.93 -3.47 -1.70
C LYS A 277 -16.13 -3.99 -2.87
N GLY A 278 -15.64 -3.11 -3.77
CA GLY A 278 -14.84 -3.51 -4.92
C GLY A 278 -13.57 -4.26 -4.52
N ALA A 279 -12.83 -3.76 -3.52
CA ALA A 279 -11.65 -4.44 -2.99
C ALA A 279 -11.98 -5.83 -2.42
N LYS A 280 -13.07 -5.95 -1.66
CA LYS A 280 -13.53 -7.24 -1.10
C LYS A 280 -13.94 -8.22 -2.19
N ASP A 281 -14.72 -7.78 -3.17
CA ASP A 281 -15.24 -8.63 -4.23
C ASP A 281 -14.10 -9.22 -5.08
N VAL A 282 -13.14 -8.38 -5.51
CA VAL A 282 -12.02 -8.84 -6.34
C VAL A 282 -11.12 -9.83 -5.61
N ILE A 283 -10.85 -9.60 -4.34
CA ILE A 283 -10.04 -10.52 -3.54
C ILE A 283 -10.80 -11.81 -3.25
N SER A 284 -12.10 -11.72 -2.93
CA SER A 284 -12.95 -12.90 -2.71
C SER A 284 -13.07 -13.76 -3.97
N GLU A 285 -13.23 -13.15 -5.15
CA GLU A 285 -13.21 -13.88 -6.44
C GLU A 285 -11.87 -14.56 -6.65
N TYR A 286 -10.77 -13.87 -6.32
CA TYR A 286 -9.44 -14.44 -6.47
C TYR A 286 -9.17 -15.59 -5.49
N LEU A 287 -9.58 -15.46 -4.22
CA LEU A 287 -9.45 -16.51 -3.20
C LEU A 287 -10.54 -17.56 -3.33
N GLY A 288 -11.64 -17.24 -4.00
CA GLY A 288 -12.85 -18.05 -4.09
C GLY A 288 -12.64 -19.44 -4.73
N GLY A 289 -13.57 -20.33 -4.43
CA GLY A 289 -13.58 -21.70 -4.97
C GLY A 289 -12.62 -22.67 -4.28
N VAL A 290 -11.75 -22.22 -3.37
CA VAL A 290 -10.83 -23.09 -2.65
C VAL A 290 -11.12 -23.05 -1.16
N TRP A 291 -11.69 -24.13 -0.63
CA TRP A 291 -12.03 -24.26 0.79
C TRP A 291 -10.87 -23.93 1.73
N TYR A 292 -9.65 -24.21 1.31
CA TYR A 292 -8.41 -23.99 2.06
C TYR A 292 -8.14 -22.51 2.40
N TRP A 293 -8.75 -21.57 1.67
CA TRP A 293 -8.52 -20.13 1.86
C TRP A 293 -9.72 -19.37 2.44
N GLN A 294 -10.73 -20.08 2.92
CA GLN A 294 -11.92 -19.43 3.50
C GLN A 294 -11.59 -18.52 4.69
N ASN A 295 -10.68 -18.98 5.59
CA ASN A 295 -10.29 -18.15 6.73
C ASN A 295 -9.51 -16.90 6.31
N ILE A 296 -8.66 -17.01 5.29
CA ILE A 296 -7.94 -15.87 4.71
C ILE A 296 -8.95 -14.87 4.14
N ASN A 297 -9.93 -15.35 3.38
CA ASN A 297 -10.95 -14.48 2.83
C ASN A 297 -11.78 -13.80 3.93
N LYS A 298 -12.21 -14.53 4.94
CA LYS A 298 -12.90 -13.97 6.11
C LYS A 298 -12.06 -12.92 6.85
N TRP A 299 -10.77 -13.19 7.02
CA TRP A 299 -9.84 -12.23 7.62
C TRP A 299 -9.76 -10.95 6.80
N PHE A 300 -9.54 -11.05 5.49
CA PHE A 300 -9.47 -9.91 4.59
C PHE A 300 -10.76 -9.08 4.61
N GLN A 301 -11.92 -9.74 4.47
CA GLN A 301 -13.24 -9.11 4.56
C GLN A 301 -13.41 -8.35 5.89
N SER A 302 -13.02 -8.99 7.00
CA SER A 302 -13.12 -8.40 8.34
C SER A 302 -12.25 -7.15 8.48
N ILE A 303 -11.01 -7.19 7.98
CA ILE A 303 -10.07 -6.05 8.06
C ILE A 303 -10.58 -4.85 7.27
N VAL A 304 -11.06 -5.08 6.04
CA VAL A 304 -11.61 -4.02 5.20
C VAL A 304 -12.88 -3.42 5.83
N ASN A 305 -13.78 -4.26 6.39
CA ASN A 305 -14.98 -3.77 7.09
C ASN A 305 -14.61 -2.92 8.31
N ARG A 306 -13.65 -3.38 9.12
CA ARG A 306 -13.18 -2.63 10.30
C ARG A 306 -12.51 -1.31 9.92
N GLY A 307 -11.77 -1.28 8.78
CA GLY A 307 -11.21 -0.05 8.26
C GLY A 307 -12.29 0.98 7.91
N TYR A 308 -13.35 0.53 7.24
CA TYR A 308 -14.52 1.34 6.94
C TYR A 308 -15.21 1.87 8.22
N GLU A 309 -15.50 0.99 9.18
CA GLU A 309 -16.11 1.35 10.47
C GLU A 309 -15.22 2.31 11.28
N LEU A 310 -13.90 2.06 11.33
CA LEU A 310 -12.96 2.92 12.02
C LEU A 310 -12.98 4.33 11.44
N LYS A 311 -13.00 4.45 10.12
CA LYS A 311 -12.97 5.74 9.44
C LYS A 311 -14.23 6.56 9.71
N LEU A 312 -15.41 5.92 9.76
CA LEU A 312 -16.67 6.60 10.05
C LEU A 312 -16.81 7.00 11.52
N ASN A 313 -16.46 6.09 12.44
CA ASN A 313 -16.69 6.25 13.86
C ASN A 313 -15.57 6.99 14.60
N SER A 314 -14.37 7.03 14.03
CA SER A 314 -13.18 7.63 14.66
C SER A 314 -12.36 8.43 13.64
N PRO A 315 -12.89 9.53 13.09
CA PRO A 315 -12.21 10.30 12.05
C PRO A 315 -10.84 10.82 12.48
N PHE A 316 -10.64 11.07 13.78
CA PHE A 316 -9.40 11.56 14.38
C PHE A 316 -8.42 10.46 14.82
N VAL A 317 -8.61 9.21 14.39
CA VAL A 317 -7.79 8.08 14.87
C VAL A 317 -6.28 8.30 14.66
N PHE A 318 -5.88 8.89 13.55
CA PHE A 318 -4.48 9.15 13.24
C PHE A 318 -3.89 10.29 14.07
N GLN A 319 -4.66 11.34 14.35
CA GLN A 319 -4.26 12.41 15.27
C GLN A 319 -4.11 11.88 16.70
N ASN A 320 -5.08 11.08 17.15
CA ASN A 320 -5.06 10.48 18.47
C ASN A 320 -3.90 9.48 18.63
N LEU A 321 -3.58 8.75 17.57
CA LEU A 321 -2.40 7.88 17.49
C LEU A 321 -1.11 8.71 17.65
N ALA A 322 -0.98 9.79 16.89
CA ALA A 322 0.19 10.68 16.94
C ALA A 322 0.39 11.31 18.32
N ALA A 323 -0.69 11.66 19.01
CA ALA A 323 -0.66 12.28 20.34
C ALA A 323 -0.42 11.28 21.50
N GLY A 324 -0.52 9.98 21.25
CA GLY A 324 -0.57 8.96 22.31
C GLY A 324 0.78 8.52 22.89
N GLY A 325 1.91 9.03 22.40
CA GLY A 325 3.26 8.65 22.86
C GLY A 325 3.68 7.24 22.47
N ASP A 326 4.65 6.66 23.20
CA ASP A 326 5.25 5.34 22.88
C ASP A 326 4.17 4.26 22.68
N ILE A 327 4.29 3.51 21.59
CA ILE A 327 3.31 2.50 21.15
C ILE A 327 2.99 1.44 22.21
N ILE A 328 3.90 1.18 23.14
CA ILE A 328 3.67 0.21 24.21
C ILE A 328 2.60 0.68 25.20
N SER A 329 2.50 1.98 25.41
CA SER A 329 1.53 2.61 26.32
C SER A 329 0.43 3.37 25.58
N ASN A 330 0.52 3.54 24.27
CA ASN A 330 -0.43 4.25 23.44
C ASN A 330 -1.75 3.45 23.33
N LYS A 331 -2.77 3.88 24.03
CA LYS A 331 -4.07 3.19 24.07
C LYS A 331 -4.71 3.05 22.69
N VAL A 332 -4.54 4.05 21.81
CA VAL A 332 -5.06 4.01 20.45
C VAL A 332 -4.35 2.95 19.65
N PHE A 333 -3.01 2.90 19.71
CA PHE A 333 -2.22 1.88 19.03
C PHE A 333 -2.57 0.47 19.49
N LEU A 334 -2.67 0.25 20.80
CA LEU A 334 -3.05 -1.06 21.37
C LEU A 334 -4.46 -1.48 20.92
N SER A 335 -5.42 -0.55 20.93
CA SER A 335 -6.77 -0.81 20.40
C SER A 335 -6.77 -1.14 18.91
N LEU A 336 -5.92 -0.49 18.10
CA LEU A 336 -5.77 -0.81 16.68
C LEU A 336 -5.17 -2.21 16.50
N LEU A 337 -4.16 -2.60 17.28
CA LEU A 337 -3.61 -3.95 17.25
C LEU A 337 -4.64 -5.02 17.63
N GLU A 338 -5.47 -4.77 18.65
CA GLU A 338 -6.55 -5.70 19.04
C GLU A 338 -7.59 -5.84 17.92
N ASN A 339 -7.94 -4.77 17.26
CA ASN A 339 -8.98 -4.77 16.23
C ASN A 339 -8.48 -5.28 14.88
N PHE A 340 -7.32 -4.87 14.43
CA PHE A 340 -6.79 -5.18 13.10
C PHE A 340 -5.76 -6.30 13.13
N GLY A 341 -5.12 -6.54 14.27
CA GLY A 341 -3.91 -7.36 14.34
C GLY A 341 -2.78 -6.70 13.57
N THR A 342 -1.91 -7.53 13.01
CA THR A 342 -0.88 -7.06 12.07
C THR A 342 -1.05 -7.74 10.70
N PRO A 343 -0.49 -7.19 9.62
CA PRO A 343 -0.17 -7.99 8.45
C PRO A 343 0.87 -9.06 8.81
N ILE A 344 1.29 -9.87 7.83
CA ILE A 344 2.51 -10.68 8.02
C ILE A 344 3.69 -9.71 8.18
N VAL A 345 4.37 -9.82 9.31
CA VAL A 345 5.56 -9.04 9.64
C VAL A 345 6.79 -9.91 9.47
N THR A 346 7.73 -9.45 8.67
CA THR A 346 9.04 -10.08 8.53
C THR A 346 10.13 -9.20 9.11
N ASN A 347 11.24 -9.79 9.53
CA ASN A 347 12.38 -9.04 10.05
C ASN A 347 13.71 -9.46 9.38
N ASN A 348 14.80 -8.79 9.73
CA ASN A 348 16.13 -9.09 9.20
C ASN A 348 16.66 -10.49 9.57
N ALA A 349 16.12 -11.12 10.61
CA ALA A 349 16.41 -12.50 10.94
C ALA A 349 15.60 -13.49 10.09
N HIS A 350 14.71 -12.98 9.23
CA HIS A 350 13.77 -13.75 8.42
C HIS A 350 12.75 -14.55 9.24
N ASP A 351 12.43 -14.06 10.42
CA ASP A 351 11.29 -14.52 11.18
C ASP A 351 10.02 -13.95 10.56
N TYR A 352 8.93 -14.70 10.70
CA TYR A 352 7.61 -14.33 10.22
C TYR A 352 6.69 -14.26 11.44
N GLU A 353 6.21 -13.08 11.74
CA GLU A 353 5.38 -12.79 12.89
C GLU A 353 3.98 -12.31 12.50
N PHE A 354 3.04 -12.46 13.40
CA PHE A 354 1.65 -12.08 13.17
C PHE A 354 0.91 -11.93 14.49
N ILE A 355 0.28 -10.79 14.72
CA ILE A 355 -0.71 -10.59 15.77
C ILE A 355 -2.09 -10.78 15.15
N ARG A 356 -2.81 -11.78 15.66
CA ARG A 356 -4.15 -12.08 15.17
C ARG A 356 -5.16 -11.04 15.68
N PRO A 357 -6.00 -10.47 14.81
CA PRO A 357 -7.08 -9.59 15.26
C PRO A 357 -8.13 -10.36 16.07
N ASN A 358 -8.76 -9.66 16.99
CA ASN A 358 -9.84 -10.24 17.80
C ASN A 358 -10.98 -10.78 16.91
N ARG A 359 -11.58 -11.91 17.31
CA ARG A 359 -12.75 -12.55 16.67
C ARG A 359 -12.53 -13.01 15.21
N VAL A 360 -11.28 -13.15 14.78
CA VAL A 360 -10.97 -13.66 13.43
C VAL A 360 -10.16 -14.93 13.55
N CYS A 361 -10.61 -15.99 12.89
CA CYS A 361 -9.93 -17.28 12.90
C CYS A 361 -9.01 -17.40 11.69
N VAL A 362 -7.80 -16.85 11.79
CA VAL A 362 -6.74 -17.01 10.80
C VAL A 362 -5.43 -17.30 11.52
N SER A 363 -4.62 -18.19 10.98
CA SER A 363 -3.31 -18.53 11.53
C SER A 363 -2.18 -17.82 10.78
N LYS A 364 -1.03 -17.66 11.43
CA LYS A 364 0.23 -17.22 10.82
C LYS A 364 0.53 -18.02 9.53
N ARG A 365 0.34 -19.35 9.58
CA ARG A 365 0.57 -20.24 8.43
C ARG A 365 -0.34 -19.93 7.24
N GLU A 366 -1.60 -19.58 7.49
CA GLU A 366 -2.52 -19.20 6.44
C GLU A 366 -2.11 -17.87 5.80
N LEU A 367 -1.67 -16.88 6.59
CA LEU A 367 -1.19 -15.59 6.05
C LEU A 367 0.13 -15.72 5.27
N ILE A 368 1.02 -16.62 5.63
CA ILE A 368 2.20 -16.94 4.81
C ILE A 368 1.77 -17.44 3.43
N ASN A 369 0.64 -18.12 3.31
CA ASN A 369 0.10 -18.49 2.00
C ASN A 369 -0.33 -17.25 1.19
N VAL A 370 -0.88 -16.20 1.82
CA VAL A 370 -1.19 -14.94 1.09
C VAL A 370 0.08 -14.32 0.54
N TYR A 371 1.13 -14.25 1.35
CA TYR A 371 2.43 -13.78 0.88
C TYR A 371 2.96 -14.63 -0.29
N ALA A 372 2.89 -15.96 -0.18
CA ALA A 372 3.27 -16.88 -1.25
C ALA A 372 2.48 -16.65 -2.54
N MET A 373 1.18 -16.36 -2.44
CA MET A 373 0.31 -16.03 -3.56
C MET A 373 0.88 -14.90 -4.41
N MET A 374 1.28 -13.84 -3.78
CA MET A 374 1.79 -12.66 -4.47
C MET A 374 3.13 -12.97 -5.15
N GLN A 375 3.97 -13.76 -4.51
CA GLN A 375 5.26 -14.13 -5.06
C GLN A 375 5.13 -15.04 -6.28
N VAL A 376 4.09 -15.87 -6.35
CA VAL A 376 3.80 -16.67 -7.55
C VAL A 376 3.57 -15.77 -8.78
N HIS A 377 2.86 -14.65 -8.64
CA HIS A 377 2.63 -13.74 -9.76
C HIS A 377 3.88 -12.96 -10.18
N GLN A 378 4.81 -12.69 -9.24
CA GLN A 378 6.08 -12.05 -9.56
C GLN A 378 6.94 -12.86 -10.52
N VAL A 379 6.79 -14.18 -10.56
CA VAL A 379 7.48 -15.04 -11.53
C VAL A 379 7.21 -14.58 -12.95
N PHE A 380 5.95 -14.25 -13.26
CA PHE A 380 5.54 -13.87 -14.61
C PHE A 380 6.01 -12.46 -15.01
N LEU A 381 6.50 -11.67 -14.06
CA LEU A 381 7.11 -10.37 -14.29
C LEU A 381 8.65 -10.45 -14.30
N SER A 382 9.22 -11.60 -13.98
CA SER A 382 10.66 -11.83 -13.96
C SER A 382 11.19 -12.24 -15.34
N ASN A 383 12.50 -12.19 -15.51
CA ASN A 383 13.17 -12.65 -16.73
C ASN A 383 13.47 -14.16 -16.71
N GLY A 384 12.51 -14.96 -16.21
CA GLY A 384 12.66 -16.44 -16.19
C GLY A 384 13.54 -16.97 -15.04
N ILE A 385 14.23 -16.12 -14.30
CA ILE A 385 14.98 -16.48 -13.08
C ILE A 385 14.31 -15.80 -11.89
N PHE A 386 13.83 -16.59 -10.95
CA PHE A 386 13.13 -16.09 -9.79
C PHE A 386 13.59 -16.78 -8.51
N LYS A 387 14.11 -15.99 -7.58
CA LYS A 387 14.50 -16.46 -6.25
C LYS A 387 13.32 -16.45 -5.31
N CYS A 388 12.91 -17.63 -4.84
CA CYS A 388 11.78 -17.73 -3.92
C CYS A 388 12.02 -16.92 -2.62
N PRO A 389 11.21 -15.90 -2.33
CA PRO A 389 11.37 -15.09 -1.14
C PRO A 389 11.15 -15.86 0.16
N LEU A 390 10.32 -16.92 0.12
CA LEU A 390 10.07 -17.80 1.25
C LEU A 390 11.23 -18.77 1.56
N ARG A 391 12.32 -18.74 0.79
CA ARG A 391 13.43 -19.70 0.93
C ARG A 391 13.99 -19.73 2.34
N LYS A 392 14.30 -18.57 2.92
CA LYS A 392 14.89 -18.48 4.26
C LYS A 392 13.90 -18.93 5.34
N TYR A 393 12.62 -18.55 5.22
CA TYR A 393 11.57 -19.06 6.07
C TYR A 393 11.52 -20.60 6.02
N CYS A 394 11.52 -21.18 4.82
CA CYS A 394 11.49 -22.65 4.64
C CYS A 394 12.77 -23.37 5.12
N GLN A 395 13.88 -22.65 5.32
CA GLN A 395 15.11 -23.19 5.94
C GLN A 395 14.93 -23.32 7.45
N ASN A 396 14.31 -22.32 8.09
CA ASN A 396 14.12 -22.26 9.53
C ASN A 396 12.90 -23.08 9.98
N GLU A 397 11.79 -22.94 9.24
CA GLU A 397 10.56 -23.69 9.48
C GLU A 397 10.20 -24.53 8.23
N PRO A 398 10.73 -25.77 8.12
CA PRO A 398 10.44 -26.61 6.95
C PRO A 398 8.95 -26.80 6.74
N CYS A 399 8.45 -26.32 5.58
CA CYS A 399 7.04 -26.29 5.26
C CYS A 399 6.55 -27.61 4.63
N GLY A 400 5.26 -27.88 4.82
CA GLY A 400 4.56 -29.03 4.25
C GLY A 400 4.53 -30.25 5.15
N ILE A 401 3.71 -31.24 4.78
CA ILE A 401 3.46 -32.46 5.56
C ILE A 401 4.75 -33.27 5.80
N ARG A 402 5.74 -33.15 4.94
CA ARG A 402 7.00 -33.89 4.99
C ARG A 402 8.25 -33.03 5.17
N LYS A 403 8.15 -31.86 5.80
CA LYS A 403 9.28 -30.95 6.10
C LYS A 403 10.22 -30.78 4.91
N GLN A 404 9.75 -30.16 3.82
CA GLN A 404 10.56 -30.01 2.63
C GLN A 404 11.79 -29.13 2.86
N LYS A 405 12.96 -29.72 2.62
CA LYS A 405 14.21 -28.98 2.59
C LYS A 405 14.27 -28.06 1.37
N VAL A 406 14.83 -26.88 1.55
CA VAL A 406 15.14 -25.96 0.45
C VAL A 406 16.17 -26.62 -0.48
N ASP A 407 15.97 -26.48 -1.79
CA ASP A 407 16.91 -26.97 -2.82
C ASP A 407 17.30 -25.85 -3.80
N LYS A 408 18.19 -26.16 -4.75
CA LYS A 408 18.71 -25.19 -5.72
C LYS A 408 17.63 -24.54 -6.57
N ARG A 409 16.50 -25.20 -6.83
CA ARG A 409 15.36 -24.66 -7.61
C ARG A 409 14.70 -23.48 -6.89
N CYS A 410 14.75 -23.42 -5.57
CA CYS A 410 14.28 -22.25 -4.83
C CYS A 410 15.08 -20.97 -5.14
N LEU A 411 16.24 -21.09 -5.80
CA LEU A 411 17.07 -19.95 -6.18
C LEU A 411 16.83 -19.46 -7.60
N THR A 412 16.22 -20.30 -8.44
CA THR A 412 16.08 -20.00 -9.87
C THR A 412 14.69 -20.27 -10.43
N HIS A 413 14.15 -21.46 -10.17
CA HIS A 413 12.91 -21.95 -10.77
C HIS A 413 12.02 -22.65 -9.73
N PRO A 414 11.48 -21.94 -8.72
CA PRO A 414 10.75 -22.57 -7.61
C PRO A 414 9.49 -23.34 -8.08
N TRP A 415 8.91 -22.99 -9.22
CA TRP A 415 7.76 -23.69 -9.81
C TRP A 415 8.10 -25.11 -10.29
N GLU A 416 9.33 -25.41 -10.66
CA GLU A 416 9.74 -26.76 -11.08
C GLU A 416 9.69 -27.81 -9.97
N ARG A 417 9.61 -27.38 -8.72
CA ARG A 417 9.43 -28.28 -7.56
C ARG A 417 8.04 -28.95 -7.54
N MET A 418 7.11 -28.46 -8.34
CA MET A 418 5.73 -28.99 -8.46
C MET A 418 5.62 -30.45 -8.83
N ARG A 419 6.58 -30.99 -9.58
CA ARG A 419 6.58 -32.37 -10.07
C ARG A 419 6.68 -33.43 -8.98
N LYS A 420 6.77 -33.03 -7.69
CA LYS A 420 6.83 -33.93 -6.53
C LYS A 420 5.59 -33.77 -5.64
N TRP A 421 5.10 -34.83 -5.08
CA TRP A 421 3.93 -34.91 -4.17
C TRP A 421 4.01 -34.02 -2.93
N ASN A 422 5.08 -33.30 -2.74
CA ASN A 422 5.40 -32.51 -1.57
C ASN A 422 5.37 -31.02 -1.89
N ARG A 423 4.28 -30.35 -1.53
CA ARG A 423 4.03 -28.93 -1.88
C ARG A 423 4.49 -28.01 -0.75
N CYS A 424 5.39 -27.08 -1.08
CA CYS A 424 5.67 -25.91 -0.24
C CYS A 424 4.58 -24.84 -0.44
N TYR A 425 4.59 -23.76 0.34
CA TYR A 425 3.61 -22.67 0.21
C TYR A 425 3.51 -22.13 -1.21
N PHE A 426 4.66 -21.85 -1.86
CA PHE A 426 4.72 -21.40 -3.24
C PHE A 426 4.04 -22.39 -4.20
N ASN A 427 4.39 -23.66 -4.14
CA ASN A 427 3.84 -24.68 -5.03
C ASN A 427 2.38 -25.02 -4.74
N THR A 428 1.91 -24.80 -3.51
CA THR A 428 0.50 -24.92 -3.19
C THR A 428 -0.31 -23.93 -4.02
N TRP A 429 0.11 -22.66 -4.07
CA TRP A 429 -0.54 -21.65 -4.89
C TRP A 429 -0.46 -21.95 -6.38
N TRP A 430 0.73 -22.30 -6.86
CA TRP A 430 0.96 -22.68 -8.24
C TRP A 430 -0.01 -23.76 -8.71
N TYR A 431 -0.19 -24.80 -7.87
CA TYR A 431 -1.11 -25.89 -8.16
C TYR A 431 -2.58 -25.48 -8.12
N PHE A 432 -3.01 -24.82 -7.04
CA PHE A 432 -4.42 -24.46 -6.89
C PHE A 432 -4.90 -23.41 -7.90
N LYS A 433 -3.99 -22.61 -8.45
CA LYS A 433 -4.31 -21.71 -9.56
C LYS A 433 -4.34 -22.41 -10.92
N GLY A 434 -4.04 -23.69 -10.97
CA GLY A 434 -4.06 -24.47 -12.20
C GLY A 434 -2.83 -24.30 -13.07
N PHE A 435 -1.70 -23.82 -12.50
CA PHE A 435 -0.45 -23.60 -13.24
C PHE A 435 0.46 -24.83 -13.28
N LYS A 436 -0.04 -26.01 -12.88
CA LYS A 436 0.77 -27.23 -12.77
C LYS A 436 1.49 -27.63 -14.06
N ASP A 437 0.87 -27.36 -15.20
CA ASP A 437 1.38 -27.73 -16.52
C ASP A 437 1.98 -26.54 -17.27
N VAL A 438 2.05 -25.36 -16.64
CA VAL A 438 2.61 -24.15 -17.25
C VAL A 438 4.11 -24.29 -17.42
N LYS A 439 4.57 -24.06 -18.63
CA LYS A 439 5.98 -23.94 -19.00
C LYS A 439 6.33 -22.46 -19.11
N ILE A 440 7.43 -22.08 -18.50
CA ILE A 440 7.95 -20.71 -18.57
C ILE A 440 9.12 -20.69 -19.55
N THR A 441 9.02 -19.84 -20.56
CA THR A 441 10.05 -19.57 -21.56
C THR A 441 10.49 -18.11 -21.45
N VAL A 442 11.75 -17.82 -21.76
CA VAL A 442 12.38 -16.49 -21.66
C VAL A 442 12.49 -15.87 -23.04
#